data_5a40490aada2529f2dbe9f37367cb0f1
#
_entry.id   5a40490aada2529f2dbe9f37367cb0f1
#
_cell.length_a   1.000
_cell.length_b   1.000
_cell.length_c   1.000
_cell.angle_alpha   90.00
_cell.angle_beta   90.00
_cell.angle_gamma   90.00
#
_symmetry.space_group_name_H-M   'P 1'
#
loop_
_entity.id
_entity.type
_entity.pdbx_description
1 polymer ?
#
loop_
_entity_poly.entity_id
_entity_poly.type
_entity_poly.pdbx_seq_one_letter_code
_entity_poly.pdbx_strand_id
1 'polypeptide(L)'
;MIGLGTFYNALGVVFGGLLGLLIGQRLSEDFHETLLKVTGVAVFVLGIAGTLEKMLVVHGSHVESHGSMMLILSLVIGTVIGELLKIEEGFERLGTWLKEKTGNQGDSSFVDAFMTTALTICIGAMAVVGAVQDGLTGDTSTLLAKAILDMVIVLVLTVSKGKGAIFAVVPLVILQGLITLLAHLIAPIMTPQALSNLSLVGSSLILCVGINLIWGKRIKVANLLPAVLIAIIWAFIA
;
A
#
# COMPACT_ATOMS: atom_id res chain seq x y z
N MET A 1 5.89 -15.50 18.77
CA MET A 1 5.17 -14.42 19.51
C MET A 1 4.30 -13.70 18.49
N ILE A 2 3.02 -13.58 18.78
CA ILE A 2 2.05 -12.87 17.91
C ILE A 2 2.42 -11.39 17.86
N GLY A 3 2.36 -10.77 16.66
CA GLY A 3 2.65 -9.36 16.44
C GLY A 3 4.11 -9.02 16.09
N LEU A 4 5.02 -9.99 16.12
CA LEU A 4 6.42 -9.77 15.76
C LEU A 4 6.60 -9.41 14.28
N GLY A 5 5.77 -9.96 13.40
CA GLY A 5 5.83 -9.64 11.97
C GLY A 5 5.55 -8.19 11.69
N THR A 6 4.51 -7.63 12.31
CA THR A 6 4.19 -6.19 12.22
C THR A 6 5.33 -5.33 12.79
N PHE A 7 5.92 -5.76 13.91
CA PHE A 7 7.06 -5.07 14.51
C PHE A 7 8.28 -5.04 13.58
N TYR A 8 8.64 -6.18 12.96
CA TYR A 8 9.73 -6.24 12.01
C TYR A 8 9.49 -5.37 10.77
N ASN A 9 8.24 -5.36 10.28
CA ASN A 9 7.90 -4.48 9.15
C ASN A 9 8.01 -3.00 9.53
N ALA A 10 7.52 -2.62 10.70
CA ALA A 10 7.67 -1.26 11.21
C ALA A 10 9.13 -0.85 11.35
N LEU A 11 10.00 -1.74 11.89
CA LEU A 11 11.44 -1.50 11.93
C LEU A 11 12.05 -1.32 10.55
N GLY A 12 11.67 -2.14 9.58
CA GLY A 12 12.11 -2.02 8.18
C GLY A 12 11.76 -0.65 7.59
N VAL A 13 10.52 -0.19 7.78
CA VAL A 13 10.05 1.13 7.33
C VAL A 13 10.86 2.27 7.97
N VAL A 14 11.03 2.23 9.29
CA VAL A 14 11.81 3.27 10.00
C VAL A 14 13.27 3.26 9.57
N PHE A 15 13.88 2.08 9.50
CA PHE A 15 15.29 1.94 9.09
C PHE A 15 15.53 2.41 7.65
N GLY A 16 14.67 1.97 6.71
CA GLY A 16 14.69 2.42 5.32
C GLY A 16 14.54 3.95 5.20
N GLY A 17 13.60 4.51 5.96
CA GLY A 17 13.39 5.95 6.00
C GLY A 17 14.58 6.73 6.56
N LEU A 18 15.18 6.27 7.67
CA LEU A 18 16.38 6.91 8.24
C LEU A 18 17.56 6.85 7.27
N LEU A 19 17.80 5.70 6.64
CA LEU A 19 18.81 5.58 5.58
C LEU A 19 18.51 6.52 4.41
N GLY A 20 17.25 6.60 4.00
CA GLY A 20 16.80 7.51 2.94
C GLY A 20 17.10 8.99 3.26
N LEU A 21 16.89 9.42 4.50
CA LEU A 21 17.25 10.77 4.94
C LEU A 21 18.76 11.03 4.86
N LEU A 22 19.56 10.07 5.31
CA LEU A 22 21.03 10.20 5.28
C LEU A 22 21.58 10.29 3.86
N ILE A 23 21.05 9.49 2.96
CA ILE A 23 21.45 9.45 1.55
C ILE A 23 20.91 10.68 0.81
N GLY A 24 19.63 11.00 1.01
CA GLY A 24 18.92 12.08 0.31
C GLY A 24 19.58 13.46 0.50
N GLN A 25 20.11 13.73 1.69
CA GLN A 25 20.80 15.01 1.96
C GLN A 25 22.04 15.28 1.09
N ARG A 26 22.58 14.24 0.44
CA ARG A 26 23.80 14.34 -0.39
C ARG A 26 23.51 14.36 -1.89
N LEU A 27 22.24 14.27 -2.28
CA LEU A 27 21.83 14.14 -3.67
C LEU A 27 21.24 15.46 -4.18
N SER A 28 21.38 15.74 -5.48
CA SER A 28 20.83 16.92 -6.13
C SER A 28 19.31 16.78 -6.32
N GLU A 29 18.62 17.92 -6.48
CA GLU A 29 17.18 17.95 -6.77
C GLU A 29 16.82 17.18 -8.06
N ASP A 30 17.63 17.33 -9.12
CA ASP A 30 17.46 16.60 -10.38
C ASP A 30 17.53 15.08 -10.17
N PHE A 31 18.44 14.65 -9.26
CA PHE A 31 18.53 13.22 -8.93
C PHE A 31 17.29 12.73 -8.18
N HIS A 32 16.76 13.53 -7.24
CA HIS A 32 15.53 13.21 -6.53
C HIS A 32 14.34 13.06 -7.49
N GLU A 33 14.20 13.98 -8.46
CA GLU A 33 13.15 13.92 -9.46
C GLU A 33 13.28 12.69 -10.36
N THR A 34 14.51 12.41 -10.82
CA THR A 34 14.80 11.21 -11.63
C THR A 34 14.48 9.94 -10.87
N LEU A 35 14.92 9.84 -9.60
CA LEU A 35 14.67 8.68 -8.75
C LEU A 35 13.16 8.49 -8.49
N LEU A 36 12.42 9.57 -8.29
CA LEU A 36 10.97 9.55 -8.13
C LEU A 36 10.27 8.96 -9.37
N LYS A 37 10.65 9.42 -10.55
CA LYS A 37 10.08 8.93 -11.82
C LYS A 37 10.41 7.47 -12.07
N VAL A 38 11.65 7.04 -11.83
CA VAL A 38 12.07 5.64 -11.97
C VAL A 38 11.31 4.75 -10.97
N THR A 39 11.16 5.20 -9.73
CA THR A 39 10.33 4.51 -8.73
C THR A 39 8.89 4.41 -9.19
N GLY A 40 8.35 5.50 -9.76
CA GLY A 40 7.00 5.50 -10.33
C GLY A 40 6.83 4.47 -11.42
N VAL A 41 7.81 4.33 -12.34
CA VAL A 41 7.81 3.30 -13.38
C VAL A 41 7.84 1.90 -12.75
N ALA A 42 8.68 1.66 -11.75
CA ALA A 42 8.74 0.37 -11.07
C ALA A 42 7.40 0.01 -10.39
N VAL A 43 6.82 0.94 -9.65
CA VAL A 43 5.52 0.75 -8.98
C VAL A 43 4.39 0.53 -10.00
N PHE A 44 4.39 1.27 -11.11
CA PHE A 44 3.44 1.11 -12.21
C PHE A 44 3.52 -0.28 -12.84
N VAL A 45 4.74 -0.75 -13.16
CA VAL A 45 4.96 -2.10 -13.73
C VAL A 45 4.54 -3.19 -12.74
N LEU A 46 4.87 -3.04 -11.44
CA LEU A 46 4.44 -3.98 -10.40
C LEU A 46 2.91 -4.02 -10.27
N GLY A 47 2.25 -2.87 -10.37
CA GLY A 47 0.79 -2.78 -10.38
C GLY A 47 0.18 -3.51 -11.58
N ILE A 48 0.73 -3.32 -12.79
CA ILE A 48 0.31 -4.07 -13.99
C ILE A 48 0.52 -5.57 -13.79
N ALA A 49 1.72 -5.98 -13.38
CA ALA A 49 2.07 -7.38 -13.23
C ALA A 49 1.14 -8.08 -12.23
N GLY A 50 0.90 -7.50 -11.05
CA GLY A 50 0.00 -8.06 -10.06
C GLY A 50 -1.47 -8.07 -10.49
N THR A 51 -1.90 -7.08 -11.27
CA THR A 51 -3.25 -7.07 -11.87
C THR A 51 -3.39 -8.20 -12.90
N LEU A 52 -2.45 -8.33 -13.83
CA LEU A 52 -2.47 -9.37 -14.86
C LEU A 52 -2.34 -10.78 -14.26
N GLU A 53 -1.50 -10.96 -13.25
CA GLU A 53 -1.36 -12.25 -12.53
C GLU A 53 -2.71 -12.78 -12.02
N LYS A 54 -3.60 -11.90 -11.56
CA LYS A 54 -4.91 -12.29 -11.02
C LYS A 54 -6.05 -12.24 -12.04
N MET A 55 -5.87 -11.53 -13.15
CA MET A 55 -6.85 -11.48 -14.23
C MET A 55 -6.70 -12.61 -15.24
N LEU A 56 -5.48 -13.09 -15.47
CA LEU A 56 -5.20 -14.06 -16.53
C LEU A 56 -5.14 -15.48 -15.96
N VAL A 57 -5.98 -16.35 -16.52
CA VAL A 57 -5.98 -17.78 -16.20
C VAL A 57 -5.62 -18.57 -17.46
N VAL A 58 -4.64 -19.46 -17.34
CA VAL A 58 -4.15 -20.28 -18.46
C VAL A 58 -4.85 -21.63 -18.41
N HIS A 59 -5.63 -21.94 -19.44
CA HIS A 59 -6.28 -23.23 -19.66
C HIS A 59 -5.67 -23.91 -20.90
N GLY A 60 -4.66 -24.76 -20.70
CA GLY A 60 -3.94 -25.42 -21.80
C GLY A 60 -3.24 -24.40 -22.68
N SER A 61 -3.70 -24.24 -23.94
CA SER A 61 -3.17 -23.28 -24.91
C SER A 61 -3.93 -21.94 -24.97
N HIS A 62 -4.97 -21.77 -24.16
CA HIS A 62 -5.81 -20.57 -24.15
C HIS A 62 -5.60 -19.77 -22.88
N VAL A 63 -5.61 -18.43 -23.02
CA VAL A 63 -5.57 -17.49 -21.90
C VAL A 63 -6.93 -16.80 -21.81
N GLU A 64 -7.56 -16.91 -20.68
CA GLU A 64 -8.85 -16.28 -20.40
C GLU A 64 -8.71 -15.17 -19.36
N SER A 65 -9.54 -14.14 -19.47
CA SER A 65 -9.57 -13.03 -18.53
C SER A 65 -10.72 -13.21 -17.53
N HIS A 66 -10.38 -13.24 -16.25
CA HIS A 66 -11.33 -13.34 -15.15
C HIS A 66 -11.34 -12.09 -14.28
N GLY A 67 -12.44 -11.88 -13.54
CA GLY A 67 -12.54 -10.82 -12.55
C GLY A 67 -12.73 -9.40 -13.09
N SER A 68 -12.86 -9.20 -14.41
CA SER A 68 -13.00 -7.86 -15.01
C SER A 68 -14.22 -7.11 -14.49
N MET A 69 -15.39 -7.78 -14.39
CA MET A 69 -16.63 -7.20 -13.86
C MET A 69 -16.47 -6.82 -12.39
N MET A 70 -15.91 -7.73 -11.58
CA MET A 70 -15.60 -7.49 -10.17
C MET A 70 -14.68 -6.29 -10.01
N LEU A 71 -13.60 -6.21 -10.78
CA LEU A 71 -12.65 -5.10 -10.74
C LEU A 71 -13.34 -3.76 -11.03
N ILE A 72 -14.08 -3.68 -12.16
CA ILE A 72 -14.75 -2.44 -12.57
C ILE A 72 -15.76 -1.99 -11.51
N LEU A 73 -16.64 -2.90 -11.06
CA LEU A 73 -17.66 -2.55 -10.09
C LEU A 73 -17.07 -2.21 -8.73
N SER A 74 -16.03 -2.93 -8.29
CA SER A 74 -15.33 -2.61 -7.03
C SER A 74 -14.70 -1.22 -7.09
N LEU A 75 -14.01 -0.89 -8.18
CA LEU A 75 -13.39 0.42 -8.33
C LEU A 75 -14.43 1.55 -8.40
N VAL A 76 -15.50 1.39 -9.19
CA VAL A 76 -16.54 2.42 -9.33
C VAL A 76 -17.27 2.63 -8.01
N ILE A 77 -17.82 1.58 -7.41
CA ILE A 77 -18.57 1.68 -6.16
C ILE A 77 -17.63 2.14 -5.01
N GLY A 78 -16.43 1.58 -4.97
CA GLY A 78 -15.42 1.98 -3.98
C GLY A 78 -15.06 3.45 -4.06
N THR A 79 -14.88 3.98 -5.27
CA THR A 79 -14.62 5.41 -5.49
C THR A 79 -15.79 6.28 -5.01
N VAL A 80 -17.03 5.91 -5.33
CA VAL A 80 -18.22 6.65 -4.88
C VAL A 80 -18.27 6.69 -3.35
N ILE A 81 -18.06 5.54 -2.69
CA ILE A 81 -18.04 5.47 -1.22
C ILE A 81 -16.88 6.31 -0.67
N GLY A 82 -15.69 6.19 -1.23
CA GLY A 82 -14.51 6.93 -0.77
C GLY A 82 -14.62 8.43 -0.92
N GLU A 83 -15.20 8.92 -2.02
CA GLU A 83 -15.47 10.35 -2.23
C GLU A 83 -16.54 10.86 -1.25
N LEU A 84 -17.60 10.08 -0.99
CA LEU A 84 -18.64 10.44 -0.02
C LEU A 84 -18.07 10.49 1.42
N LEU A 85 -17.23 9.54 1.78
CA LEU A 85 -16.58 9.48 3.09
C LEU A 85 -15.35 10.40 3.20
N LYS A 86 -14.92 11.01 2.08
CA LYS A 86 -13.76 11.91 2.01
C LYS A 86 -12.49 11.28 2.61
N ILE A 87 -12.20 10.04 2.23
CA ILE A 87 -11.10 9.26 2.81
C ILE A 87 -9.75 9.93 2.54
N GLU A 88 -9.55 10.48 1.35
CA GLU A 88 -8.35 11.25 0.99
C GLU A 88 -8.12 12.42 1.95
N GLU A 89 -9.17 13.21 2.25
CA GLU A 89 -9.08 14.31 3.23
C GLU A 89 -8.75 13.78 4.65
N GLY A 90 -9.24 12.59 5.01
CA GLY A 90 -8.92 11.92 6.27
C GLY A 90 -7.42 11.61 6.38
N PHE A 91 -6.83 11.05 5.34
CA PHE A 91 -5.39 10.80 5.26
C PHE A 91 -4.58 12.10 5.27
N GLU A 92 -5.01 13.14 4.55
CA GLU A 92 -4.38 14.45 4.56
C GLU A 92 -4.40 15.09 5.96
N ARG A 93 -5.51 14.98 6.68
CA ARG A 93 -5.63 15.45 8.08
C ARG A 93 -4.68 14.69 9.01
N LEU A 94 -4.60 13.37 8.88
CA LEU A 94 -3.66 12.55 9.64
C LEU A 94 -2.21 12.97 9.34
N GLY A 95 -1.86 13.15 8.06
CA GLY A 95 -0.54 13.61 7.65
C GLY A 95 -0.22 15.01 8.19
N THR A 96 -1.18 15.93 8.14
CA THR A 96 -1.04 17.30 8.70
C THR A 96 -0.84 17.26 10.22
N TRP A 97 -1.63 16.46 10.93
CA TRP A 97 -1.48 16.29 12.37
C TRP A 97 -0.10 15.72 12.74
N LEU A 98 0.38 14.70 12.00
CA LEU A 98 1.73 14.15 12.19
C LEU A 98 2.81 15.21 11.93
N LYS A 99 2.66 15.98 10.85
CA LYS A 99 3.56 17.09 10.49
C LYS A 99 3.69 18.10 11.63
N GLU A 100 2.56 18.52 12.21
CA GLU A 100 2.50 19.48 13.32
C GLU A 100 3.12 18.90 14.60
N LYS A 101 2.73 17.68 14.99
CA LYS A 101 3.19 17.00 16.20
C LYS A 101 4.68 16.70 16.19
N THR A 102 5.26 16.52 15.02
CA THR A 102 6.69 16.20 14.86
C THR A 102 7.57 17.41 14.54
N GLY A 103 7.02 18.63 14.62
CA GLY A 103 7.78 19.87 14.40
C GLY A 103 8.20 20.11 12.95
N ASN A 104 7.52 19.48 12.00
CA ASN A 104 7.84 19.58 10.58
C ASN A 104 6.99 20.61 9.82
N GLN A 105 6.49 21.65 10.51
CA GLN A 105 5.55 22.64 9.95
C GLN A 105 6.06 23.33 8.67
N GLY A 106 7.37 23.56 8.56
CA GLY A 106 8.00 24.17 7.39
C GLY A 106 8.15 23.28 6.15
N ASP A 107 7.90 21.97 6.27
CA ASP A 107 8.07 21.03 5.17
C ASP A 107 6.78 20.93 4.34
N SER A 108 6.75 21.54 3.16
CA SER A 108 5.58 21.53 2.28
C SER A 108 5.30 20.15 1.65
N SER A 109 6.33 19.31 1.49
CA SER A 109 6.24 17.99 0.88
C SER A 109 5.83 16.88 1.85
N PHE A 110 5.85 17.15 3.16
CA PHE A 110 5.65 16.13 4.21
C PHE A 110 4.37 15.30 4.03
N VAL A 111 3.23 15.96 3.84
CA VAL A 111 1.93 15.28 3.72
C VAL A 111 1.86 14.42 2.47
N ASP A 112 2.36 14.93 1.34
CA ASP A 112 2.41 14.19 0.07
C ASP A 112 3.34 12.97 0.17
N ALA A 113 4.52 13.12 0.78
CA ALA A 113 5.45 12.03 1.04
C ALA A 113 4.81 10.95 1.95
N PHE A 114 4.15 11.37 3.04
CA PHE A 114 3.43 10.50 3.95
C PHE A 114 2.33 9.71 3.22
N MET A 115 1.44 10.40 2.51
CA MET A 115 0.31 9.78 1.82
C MET A 115 0.76 8.80 0.74
N THR A 116 1.68 9.25 -0.13
CA THR A 116 2.21 8.39 -1.20
C THR A 116 2.81 7.12 -0.64
N THR A 117 3.64 7.23 0.40
CA THR A 117 4.30 6.08 1.02
C THR A 117 3.31 5.17 1.73
N ALA A 118 2.40 5.73 2.54
CA ALA A 118 1.39 4.97 3.25
C ALA A 118 0.51 4.15 2.29
N LEU A 119 0.03 4.77 1.20
CA LEU A 119 -0.77 4.08 0.19
C LEU A 119 0.03 2.99 -0.53
N THR A 120 1.32 3.23 -0.81
CA THR A 120 2.17 2.23 -1.48
C THR A 120 2.41 1.00 -0.62
N ILE A 121 2.70 1.17 0.68
CA ILE A 121 3.08 0.04 1.55
C ILE A 121 1.90 -0.61 2.29
N CYS A 122 0.78 0.10 2.49
CA CYS A 122 -0.38 -0.47 3.19
C CYS A 122 -1.32 -1.27 2.27
N ILE A 123 -1.35 -0.95 0.96
CA ILE A 123 -2.22 -1.62 0.00
C ILE A 123 -1.52 -2.89 -0.51
N GLY A 124 -2.16 -4.06 -0.32
CA GLY A 124 -1.68 -5.31 -0.90
C GLY A 124 -2.00 -6.53 -0.07
N ALA A 125 -2.15 -7.67 -0.75
CA ALA A 125 -2.50 -8.95 -0.12
C ALA A 125 -1.46 -9.42 0.91
N MET A 126 -0.16 -9.17 0.67
CA MET A 126 0.90 -9.57 1.61
C MET A 126 0.74 -8.95 3.00
N ALA A 127 0.24 -7.70 3.08
CA ALA A 127 -0.01 -7.05 4.37
C ALA A 127 -1.11 -7.77 5.16
N VAL A 128 -2.18 -8.17 4.48
CA VAL A 128 -3.33 -8.85 5.09
C VAL A 128 -2.99 -10.30 5.42
N VAL A 129 -2.48 -11.05 4.43
CA VAL A 129 -2.11 -12.47 4.60
C VAL A 129 -1.07 -12.64 5.71
N GLY A 130 0.00 -11.85 5.66
CA GLY A 130 1.07 -11.93 6.65
C GLY A 130 0.62 -11.55 8.05
N ALA A 131 -0.25 -10.54 8.19
CA ALA A 131 -0.80 -10.16 9.49
C ALA A 131 -1.78 -11.22 10.05
N VAL A 132 -2.57 -11.87 9.19
CA VAL A 132 -3.41 -13.01 9.60
C VAL A 132 -2.57 -14.21 10.01
N GLN A 133 -1.54 -14.57 9.25
CA GLN A 133 -0.61 -15.66 9.58
C GLN A 133 0.09 -15.42 10.92
N ASP A 134 0.63 -14.21 11.12
CA ASP A 134 1.26 -13.82 12.38
C ASP A 134 0.27 -13.91 13.56
N GLY A 135 -0.97 -13.45 13.36
CA GLY A 135 -2.01 -13.49 14.38
C GLY A 135 -2.52 -14.89 14.75
N LEU A 136 -2.58 -15.82 13.78
CA LEU A 136 -3.08 -17.17 14.00
C LEU A 136 -2.00 -18.14 14.52
N THR A 137 -0.81 -18.08 13.94
CA THR A 137 0.24 -19.09 14.14
C THR A 137 1.55 -18.53 14.68
N GLY A 138 1.71 -17.20 14.67
CA GLY A 138 2.98 -16.54 14.97
C GLY A 138 4.01 -16.67 13.83
N ASP A 139 3.59 -17.11 12.63
CA ASP A 139 4.45 -17.16 11.45
C ASP A 139 4.66 -15.76 10.88
N THR A 140 5.88 -15.27 10.95
CA THR A 140 6.29 -13.93 10.53
C THR A 140 6.93 -13.90 9.15
N SER A 141 7.05 -15.03 8.46
CA SER A 141 7.82 -15.18 7.21
C SER A 141 7.36 -14.20 6.12
N THR A 142 6.05 -14.09 5.90
CA THR A 142 5.46 -13.19 4.92
C THR A 142 5.71 -11.71 5.28
N LEU A 143 5.56 -11.33 6.55
CA LEU A 143 5.81 -9.95 6.99
C LEU A 143 7.29 -9.61 7.03
N LEU A 144 8.20 -10.57 7.25
CA LEU A 144 9.64 -10.37 7.11
C LEU A 144 10.04 -10.09 5.66
N ALA A 145 9.53 -10.87 4.71
CA ALA A 145 9.75 -10.61 3.30
C ALA A 145 9.21 -9.22 2.91
N LYS A 146 8.01 -8.88 3.40
CA LYS A 146 7.42 -7.56 3.19
C LYS A 146 8.25 -6.45 3.84
N ALA A 147 8.81 -6.65 5.02
CA ALA A 147 9.65 -5.67 5.70
C ALA A 147 10.87 -5.26 4.86
N ILE A 148 11.49 -6.22 4.16
CA ILE A 148 12.61 -5.93 3.25
C ILE A 148 12.13 -5.10 2.05
N LEU A 149 11.00 -5.48 1.46
CA LEU A 149 10.42 -4.74 0.33
C LEU A 149 10.02 -3.32 0.73
N ASP A 150 9.29 -3.17 1.84
CA ASP A 150 8.85 -1.87 2.35
C ASP A 150 10.05 -0.99 2.75
N MET A 151 11.10 -1.57 3.34
CA MET A 151 12.34 -0.86 3.67
C MET A 151 12.95 -0.21 2.43
N VAL A 152 13.06 -0.95 1.32
CA VAL A 152 13.61 -0.42 0.06
C VAL A 152 12.71 0.66 -0.53
N ILE A 153 11.40 0.42 -0.57
CA ILE A 153 10.42 1.39 -1.07
C ILE A 153 10.47 2.69 -0.26
N VAL A 154 10.44 2.58 1.07
CA VAL A 154 10.45 3.75 1.96
C VAL A 154 11.78 4.48 1.89
N LEU A 155 12.91 3.77 1.77
CA LEU A 155 14.22 4.40 1.54
C LEU A 155 14.16 5.29 0.29
N VAL A 156 13.71 4.75 -0.84
CA VAL A 156 13.67 5.48 -2.10
C VAL A 156 12.66 6.64 -2.05
N LEU A 157 11.47 6.42 -1.47
CA LEU A 157 10.48 7.49 -1.33
C LEU A 157 10.92 8.57 -0.34
N THR A 158 11.67 8.22 0.70
CA THR A 158 12.25 9.21 1.62
C THR A 158 13.32 10.04 0.94
N VAL A 159 14.19 9.43 0.13
CA VAL A 159 15.16 10.15 -0.69
C VAL A 159 14.47 11.14 -1.61
N SER A 160 13.42 10.69 -2.31
CA SER A 160 12.79 11.46 -3.39
C SER A 160 11.76 12.49 -2.91
N LYS A 161 11.00 12.19 -1.84
CA LYS A 161 9.88 13.01 -1.36
C LYS A 161 10.10 13.61 0.03
N GLY A 162 11.12 13.15 0.75
CA GLY A 162 11.46 13.67 2.07
C GLY A 162 10.92 12.86 3.24
N LYS A 163 11.13 13.41 4.43
CA LYS A 163 10.95 12.73 5.73
C LYS A 163 9.53 12.30 6.06
N GLY A 164 8.51 12.90 5.43
CA GLY A 164 7.12 12.49 5.61
C GLY A 164 6.88 11.00 5.31
N ALA A 165 7.68 10.41 4.41
CA ALA A 165 7.61 9.00 4.05
C ALA A 165 7.78 8.03 5.24
N ILE A 166 8.65 8.37 6.21
CA ILE A 166 8.90 7.53 7.39
C ILE A 166 7.62 7.36 8.23
N PHE A 167 6.81 8.41 8.28
CA PHE A 167 5.59 8.41 9.10
C PHE A 167 4.48 7.50 8.55
N ALA A 168 4.66 6.94 7.36
CA ALA A 168 3.84 5.85 6.84
C ALA A 168 3.88 4.59 7.75
N VAL A 169 4.85 4.48 8.64
CA VAL A 169 4.86 3.46 9.70
C VAL A 169 3.61 3.52 10.59
N VAL A 170 3.02 4.69 10.80
CA VAL A 170 1.84 4.86 11.68
C VAL A 170 0.62 4.10 11.12
N PRO A 171 0.10 4.40 9.91
CA PRO A 171 -1.00 3.63 9.35
C PRO A 171 -0.64 2.17 9.10
N LEU A 172 0.61 1.83 8.77
CA LEU A 172 1.06 0.46 8.63
C LEU A 172 0.88 -0.34 9.92
N VAL A 173 1.37 0.17 11.05
CA VAL A 173 1.26 -0.51 12.36
C VAL A 173 -0.20 -0.62 12.79
N ILE A 174 -1.00 0.42 12.56
CA ILE A 174 -2.43 0.39 12.86
C ILE A 174 -3.12 -0.70 12.03
N LEU A 175 -2.92 -0.71 10.71
CA LEU A 175 -3.55 -1.67 9.81
C LEU A 175 -3.14 -3.11 10.12
N GLN A 176 -1.84 -3.39 10.08
CA GLN A 176 -1.33 -4.74 10.32
C GLN A 176 -1.58 -5.21 11.75
N GLY A 177 -1.41 -4.33 12.74
CA GLY A 177 -1.69 -4.63 14.14
C GLY A 177 -3.15 -4.98 14.38
N LEU A 178 -4.08 -4.23 13.80
CA LEU A 178 -5.51 -4.54 13.89
C LEU A 178 -5.85 -5.87 13.21
N ILE A 179 -5.30 -6.14 12.02
CA ILE A 179 -5.50 -7.42 11.33
C ILE A 179 -4.92 -8.58 12.16
N THR A 180 -3.73 -8.43 12.73
CA THR A 180 -3.10 -9.44 13.58
C THR A 180 -3.94 -9.71 14.84
N LEU A 181 -4.44 -8.67 15.51
CA LEU A 181 -5.30 -8.80 16.68
C LEU A 181 -6.65 -9.45 16.36
N LEU A 182 -7.21 -9.14 15.20
CA LEU A 182 -8.51 -9.66 14.73
C LEU A 182 -8.35 -10.89 13.83
N ALA A 183 -7.18 -11.53 13.78
CA ALA A 183 -6.86 -12.59 12.83
C ALA A 183 -7.88 -13.75 12.87
N HIS A 184 -8.31 -14.19 14.06
CA HIS A 184 -9.31 -15.25 14.19
C HIS A 184 -10.68 -14.90 13.61
N LEU A 185 -11.06 -13.61 13.60
CA LEU A 185 -12.32 -13.12 13.02
C LEU A 185 -12.18 -12.91 11.51
N ILE A 186 -10.99 -12.51 11.06
CA ILE A 186 -10.71 -12.17 9.66
C ILE A 186 -10.40 -13.43 8.84
N ALA A 187 -9.72 -14.42 9.41
CA ALA A 187 -9.29 -15.62 8.70
C ALA A 187 -10.41 -16.37 7.95
N PRO A 188 -11.61 -16.58 8.52
CA PRO A 188 -12.69 -17.25 7.79
C PRO A 188 -13.19 -16.48 6.56
N ILE A 189 -12.99 -15.14 6.55
CA ILE A 189 -13.39 -14.25 5.45
C ILE A 189 -12.32 -14.26 4.35
N MET A 190 -11.06 -14.54 4.67
CA MET A 190 -9.93 -14.53 3.73
C MET A 190 -9.83 -15.85 2.95
N THR A 191 -10.91 -16.21 2.24
CA THR A 191 -10.89 -17.35 1.31
C THR A 191 -9.86 -17.13 0.19
N PRO A 192 -9.40 -18.19 -0.52
CA PRO A 192 -8.51 -18.02 -1.68
C PRO A 192 -9.07 -17.06 -2.72
N GLN A 193 -10.41 -17.07 -2.94
CA GLN A 193 -11.07 -16.15 -3.86
C GLN A 193 -11.05 -14.71 -3.32
N ALA A 194 -11.34 -14.49 -2.04
CA ALA A 194 -11.29 -13.17 -1.42
C ALA A 194 -9.86 -12.58 -1.48
N LEU A 195 -8.83 -13.39 -1.24
CA LEU A 195 -7.44 -12.98 -1.36
C LEU A 195 -7.04 -12.67 -2.82
N SER A 196 -7.53 -13.47 -3.78
CA SER A 196 -7.32 -13.21 -5.20
C SER A 196 -7.94 -11.87 -5.62
N ASN A 197 -9.20 -11.63 -5.24
CA ASN A 197 -9.93 -10.40 -5.52
C ASN A 197 -9.25 -9.18 -4.87
N LEU A 198 -8.84 -9.30 -3.59
CA LEU A 198 -8.09 -8.28 -2.88
C LEU A 198 -6.77 -7.96 -3.58
N SER A 199 -6.06 -9.00 -4.03
CA SER A 199 -4.80 -8.83 -4.76
C SER A 199 -5.00 -8.12 -6.10
N LEU A 200 -6.03 -8.48 -6.86
CA LEU A 200 -6.39 -7.88 -8.13
C LEU A 200 -6.68 -6.38 -7.98
N VAL A 201 -7.60 -6.02 -7.09
CA VAL A 201 -7.97 -4.62 -6.84
C VAL A 201 -6.80 -3.86 -6.22
N GLY A 202 -6.10 -4.44 -5.23
CA GLY A 202 -4.95 -3.81 -4.59
C GLY A 202 -3.82 -3.50 -5.57
N SER A 203 -3.50 -4.41 -6.48
CA SER A 203 -2.51 -4.19 -7.55
C SER A 203 -2.92 -3.07 -8.49
N SER A 204 -4.23 -2.98 -8.80
CA SER A 204 -4.77 -1.87 -9.61
C SER A 204 -4.66 -0.52 -8.90
N LEU A 205 -4.80 -0.48 -7.57
CA LEU A 205 -4.54 0.73 -6.79
C LEU A 205 -3.04 1.09 -6.77
N ILE A 206 -2.15 0.11 -6.67
CA ILE A 206 -0.70 0.31 -6.76
C ILE A 206 -0.32 0.90 -8.12
N LEU A 207 -0.95 0.43 -9.21
CA LEU A 207 -0.79 1.02 -10.54
C LEU A 207 -1.16 2.51 -10.53
N CYS A 208 -2.27 2.89 -9.88
CA CYS A 208 -2.68 4.30 -9.73
C CYS A 208 -1.65 5.12 -8.92
N VAL A 209 -1.02 4.53 -7.90
CA VAL A 209 0.10 5.17 -7.17
C VAL A 209 1.28 5.41 -8.13
N GLY A 210 1.63 4.41 -8.95
CA GLY A 210 2.68 4.55 -9.97
C GLY A 210 2.41 5.69 -10.95
N ILE A 211 1.16 5.83 -11.41
CA ILE A 211 0.72 6.97 -12.23
C ILE A 211 0.98 8.29 -11.50
N ASN A 212 0.59 8.40 -10.24
CA ASN A 212 0.78 9.62 -9.45
C ASN A 212 2.26 9.94 -9.21
N LEU A 213 3.13 8.94 -9.11
CA LEU A 213 4.57 9.15 -8.96
C LEU A 213 5.22 9.71 -10.25
N ILE A 214 4.74 9.26 -11.42
CA ILE A 214 5.30 9.67 -12.72
C ILE A 214 4.77 11.04 -13.15
N TRP A 215 3.45 11.25 -13.04
CA TRP A 215 2.76 12.44 -13.60
C TRP A 215 2.23 13.43 -12.55
N GLY A 216 2.59 13.24 -11.27
CA GLY A 216 2.04 14.02 -10.16
C GLY A 216 0.65 13.51 -9.73
N LYS A 217 0.08 14.11 -8.70
CA LYS A 217 -1.21 13.70 -8.11
C LYS A 217 -2.37 13.87 -9.12
N ARG A 218 -2.75 12.80 -9.80
CA ARG A 218 -3.84 12.72 -10.79
C ARG A 218 -5.04 11.96 -10.27
N ILE A 219 -4.81 10.97 -9.42
CA ILE A 219 -5.84 10.04 -8.91
C ILE A 219 -5.84 10.13 -7.39
N LYS A 220 -7.01 10.30 -6.80
CA LYS A 220 -7.21 10.27 -5.34
C LYS A 220 -7.23 8.81 -4.86
N VAL A 221 -6.06 8.18 -4.77
CA VAL A 221 -5.95 6.73 -4.51
C VAL A 221 -6.54 6.34 -3.17
N ALA A 222 -6.49 7.19 -2.14
CA ALA A 222 -7.10 6.88 -0.86
C ALA A 222 -8.63 6.74 -0.96
N ASN A 223 -9.28 7.49 -1.85
CA ASN A 223 -10.72 7.35 -2.09
C ASN A 223 -11.10 6.05 -2.84
N LEU A 224 -10.12 5.32 -3.40
CA LEU A 224 -10.36 4.00 -3.97
C LEU A 224 -10.23 2.86 -2.94
N LEU A 225 -9.74 3.11 -1.73
CA LEU A 225 -9.54 2.06 -0.71
C LEU A 225 -10.79 1.22 -0.41
N PRO A 226 -12.04 1.76 -0.38
CA PRO A 226 -13.23 0.93 -0.18
C PRO A 226 -13.40 -0.15 -1.26
N ALA A 227 -12.83 0.02 -2.47
CA ALA A 227 -12.87 -0.99 -3.52
C ALA A 227 -12.26 -2.33 -3.07
N VAL A 228 -11.25 -2.29 -2.20
CA VAL A 228 -10.61 -3.49 -1.63
C VAL A 228 -11.61 -4.29 -0.78
N LEU A 229 -12.42 -3.60 0.03
CA LEU A 229 -13.44 -4.24 0.85
C LEU A 229 -14.57 -4.84 -0.02
N ILE A 230 -14.99 -4.12 -1.06
CA ILE A 230 -15.98 -4.60 -2.02
C ILE A 230 -15.48 -5.85 -2.73
N ALA A 231 -14.21 -5.89 -3.14
CA ALA A 231 -13.59 -7.04 -3.78
C ALA A 231 -13.60 -8.29 -2.87
N ILE A 232 -13.37 -8.12 -1.57
CA ILE A 232 -13.47 -9.20 -0.58
C ILE A 232 -14.91 -9.69 -0.49
N ILE A 233 -15.89 -8.77 -0.35
CA ILE A 233 -17.32 -9.10 -0.23
C ILE A 233 -17.80 -9.82 -1.51
N TRP A 234 -17.30 -9.44 -2.68
CA TRP A 234 -17.66 -10.07 -3.96
C TRP A 234 -17.38 -11.57 -3.97
N ALA A 235 -16.36 -12.04 -3.26
CA ALA A 235 -16.03 -13.46 -3.17
C ALA A 235 -17.13 -14.33 -2.51
N PHE A 236 -18.14 -13.70 -1.88
CA PHE A 236 -19.26 -14.38 -1.21
C PHE A 236 -20.59 -14.21 -1.95
N ILE A 237 -20.61 -13.41 -3.03
CA ILE A 237 -21.84 -13.10 -3.78
C ILE A 237 -21.82 -13.79 -5.15
N ALA A 238 -20.67 -13.96 -5.74
CA ALA A 238 -20.42 -14.56 -7.05
C ALA A 238 -19.68 -15.87 -6.93
#